data_d2ddba73c611062cc92cf64678203ce6
#
_entry.id   d2ddba73c611062cc92cf64678203ce6
#
_cell.length_a   1.000
_cell.length_b   1.000
_cell.length_c   1.000
_cell.angle_alpha   90.00
_cell.angle_beta   90.00
_cell.angle_gamma   90.00
#
_symmetry.space_group_name_H-M   'P 1'
#
loop_
_entity.id
_entity.type
_entity.pdbx_description
1 polymer ?
#
loop_
_entity_poly.entity_id
_entity_poly.type
_entity_poly.pdbx_seq_one_letter_code
_entity_poly.pdbx_strand_id
1 'polypeptide(L)'
;MEASLPTAVVFDNDGLLLDTESVWTRAEEDLFELRGIEFTAADKRELVGTSAAVAGTVLERRLGEPGQAGELIEELNLLVVAELEHGVEAMIGARELLRSLRQRGTPIGLVSNSPLHFVRRSLQLVGFADHFDVVLSAHEVAAPKPAPDPYLEACRRLGVEPGPSVIALEDSPTGVAAARAAGLTVIGVPSVAGVGLEEAHHLAESLLDDVVARELVLERLSR
;
A
#
# COMPACT_ATOMS: atom_id res chain seq x y z
N MET A 1 25.66 20.05 -2.23
CA MET A 1 25.76 18.84 -1.39
C MET A 1 25.53 17.67 -2.34
N GLU A 2 26.44 16.72 -2.40
CA GLU A 2 26.18 15.47 -3.11
C GLU A 2 25.00 14.79 -2.42
N ALA A 3 23.99 14.40 -3.21
CA ALA A 3 22.87 13.64 -2.69
C ALA A 3 23.41 12.30 -2.13
N SER A 4 23.22 12.07 -0.84
CA SER A 4 23.62 10.81 -0.22
C SER A 4 22.63 9.73 -0.61
N LEU A 5 23.14 8.51 -0.86
CA LEU A 5 22.27 7.35 -1.09
C LEU A 5 21.34 7.10 0.11
N PRO A 6 20.07 6.74 -0.12
CA PRO A 6 19.20 6.32 0.98
C PRO A 6 19.77 5.07 1.67
N THR A 7 19.63 5.02 3.00
CA THR A 7 20.06 3.86 3.79
C THR A 7 19.10 2.68 3.63
N ALA A 8 17.85 2.93 3.34
CA ALA A 8 16.84 1.95 2.96
C ALA A 8 15.66 2.65 2.26
N VAL A 9 14.87 1.86 1.54
CA VAL A 9 13.61 2.30 0.93
C VAL A 9 12.48 1.40 1.43
N VAL A 10 11.40 2.00 1.93
CA VAL A 10 10.24 1.28 2.45
C VAL A 10 9.00 1.67 1.64
N PHE A 11 8.35 0.69 1.05
CA PHE A 11 7.18 0.86 0.20
C PHE A 11 5.88 0.52 0.94
N ASP A 12 4.82 1.25 0.63
CA ASP A 12 3.48 0.69 0.72
C ASP A 12 3.27 -0.34 -0.38
N ASN A 13 2.19 -1.14 -0.26
CA ASN A 13 1.82 -2.15 -1.26
C ASN A 13 0.64 -1.70 -2.12
N ASP A 14 -0.46 -1.37 -1.44
CA ASP A 14 -1.80 -1.27 -2.01
C ASP A 14 -1.99 0.11 -2.67
N GLY A 15 -2.20 0.15 -4.00
CA GLY A 15 -2.29 1.39 -4.77
C GLY A 15 -0.93 2.01 -5.14
N LEU A 16 0.16 1.65 -4.46
CA LEU A 16 1.50 2.16 -4.77
C LEU A 16 2.30 1.22 -5.70
N LEU A 17 2.49 -0.02 -5.28
CA LEU A 17 3.23 -1.03 -6.07
C LEU A 17 2.31 -1.86 -6.94
N LEU A 18 1.10 -2.12 -6.47
CA LEU A 18 0.11 -2.97 -7.11
C LEU A 18 -1.24 -2.27 -7.18
N ASP A 19 -1.95 -2.44 -8.31
CA ASP A 19 -3.34 -2.02 -8.46
C ASP A 19 -4.27 -3.00 -7.73
N THR A 20 -4.19 -3.02 -6.40
CA THR A 20 -5.06 -3.84 -5.57
C THR A 20 -6.45 -3.24 -5.42
N GLU A 21 -6.64 -1.94 -5.71
CA GLU A 21 -7.94 -1.28 -5.65
C GLU A 21 -8.94 -1.90 -6.60
N SER A 22 -8.50 -2.30 -7.81
CA SER A 22 -9.32 -3.04 -8.77
C SER A 22 -9.75 -4.41 -8.24
N VAL A 23 -8.88 -5.08 -7.48
CA VAL A 23 -9.19 -6.38 -6.84
C VAL A 23 -10.26 -6.20 -5.76
N TRP A 24 -10.08 -5.20 -4.89
CA TRP A 24 -11.07 -4.86 -3.86
C TRP A 24 -12.42 -4.51 -4.47
N THR A 25 -12.43 -3.72 -5.56
CA THR A 25 -13.68 -3.32 -6.23
C THR A 25 -14.46 -4.53 -6.75
N ARG A 26 -13.79 -5.49 -7.42
CA ARG A 26 -14.45 -6.72 -7.89
C ARG A 26 -15.02 -7.54 -6.74
N ALA A 27 -14.27 -7.70 -5.66
CA ALA A 27 -14.73 -8.43 -4.48
C ALA A 27 -15.92 -7.75 -3.78
N GLU A 28 -15.94 -6.41 -3.75
CA GLU A 28 -17.07 -5.62 -3.24
C GLU A 28 -18.30 -5.80 -4.15
N GLU A 29 -18.12 -5.76 -5.47
CA GLU A 29 -19.16 -6.04 -6.45
C GLU A 29 -19.77 -7.44 -6.24
N ASP A 30 -18.93 -8.47 -6.09
CA ASP A 30 -19.35 -9.83 -5.82
C ASP A 30 -20.13 -9.97 -4.51
N LEU A 31 -19.65 -9.31 -3.43
CA LEU A 31 -20.31 -9.32 -2.12
C LEU A 31 -21.74 -8.79 -2.21
N PHE A 32 -21.93 -7.71 -2.98
CA PHE A 32 -23.24 -7.11 -3.22
C PHE A 32 -24.11 -7.95 -4.16
N GLU A 33 -23.53 -8.51 -5.23
CA GLU A 33 -24.22 -9.39 -6.18
C GLU A 33 -24.77 -10.65 -5.51
N LEU A 34 -24.03 -11.27 -4.58
CA LEU A 34 -24.49 -12.41 -3.78
C LEU A 34 -25.80 -12.12 -3.03
N ARG A 35 -26.12 -10.85 -2.79
CA ARG A 35 -27.34 -10.39 -2.12
C ARG A 35 -28.37 -9.76 -3.07
N GLY A 36 -28.08 -9.78 -4.38
CA GLY A 36 -28.95 -9.15 -5.40
C GLY A 36 -29.01 -7.64 -5.29
N ILE A 37 -28.00 -6.99 -4.71
CA ILE A 37 -27.90 -5.54 -4.53
C ILE A 37 -26.86 -5.00 -5.51
N GLU A 38 -27.17 -3.89 -6.15
CA GLU A 38 -26.22 -3.21 -7.04
C GLU A 38 -25.16 -2.46 -6.22
N PHE A 39 -23.88 -2.73 -6.52
CA PHE A 39 -22.76 -1.95 -6.01
C PHE A 39 -22.60 -0.66 -6.83
N THR A 40 -22.50 0.47 -6.17
CA THR A 40 -22.48 1.77 -6.83
C THR A 40 -21.19 2.54 -6.55
N ALA A 41 -20.91 3.55 -7.40
CA ALA A 41 -19.81 4.48 -7.13
C ALA A 41 -19.95 5.25 -5.80
N ALA A 42 -21.15 5.33 -5.23
CA ALA A 42 -21.37 5.92 -3.91
C ALA A 42 -20.90 4.95 -2.81
N ASP A 43 -21.17 3.65 -2.96
CA ASP A 43 -20.73 2.61 -2.04
C ASP A 43 -19.19 2.55 -2.03
N LYS A 44 -18.57 2.58 -3.22
CA LYS A 44 -17.12 2.61 -3.34
C LYS A 44 -16.49 3.79 -2.60
N ARG A 45 -17.03 5.00 -2.74
CA ARG A 45 -16.53 6.18 -2.03
C ARG A 45 -16.63 6.09 -0.51
N GLU A 46 -17.62 5.34 0.01
CA GLU A 46 -17.76 5.13 1.45
C GLU A 46 -16.81 4.05 1.99
N LEU A 47 -16.35 3.13 1.16
CA LEU A 47 -15.49 2.01 1.56
C LEU A 47 -13.99 2.31 1.39
N VAL A 48 -13.63 3.03 0.31
CA VAL A 48 -12.22 3.31 -0.02
C VAL A 48 -11.47 3.98 1.14
N GLY A 49 -10.32 3.39 1.50
CA GLY A 49 -9.42 3.96 2.51
C GLY A 49 -9.92 3.91 3.94
N THR A 50 -11.06 3.22 4.20
CA THR A 50 -11.60 3.09 5.54
C THR A 50 -10.97 1.94 6.31
N SER A 51 -11.07 1.96 7.65
CA SER A 51 -10.71 0.81 8.47
C SER A 51 -11.75 -0.31 8.36
N ALA A 52 -11.35 -1.56 8.62
CA ALA A 52 -12.27 -2.71 8.62
C ALA A 52 -13.52 -2.48 9.50
N ALA A 53 -13.37 -1.80 10.65
CA ALA A 53 -14.49 -1.49 11.53
C ALA A 53 -15.49 -0.51 10.89
N VAL A 54 -15.00 0.51 10.16
CA VAL A 54 -15.85 1.47 9.44
C VAL A 54 -16.48 0.79 8.23
N ALA A 55 -15.69 0.04 7.43
CA ALA A 55 -16.19 -0.71 6.29
C ALA A 55 -17.32 -1.68 6.71
N GLY A 56 -17.13 -2.45 7.79
CA GLY A 56 -18.14 -3.35 8.32
C GLY A 56 -19.46 -2.64 8.63
N THR A 57 -19.40 -1.46 9.26
CA THR A 57 -20.61 -0.65 9.53
C THR A 57 -21.31 -0.16 8.26
N VAL A 58 -20.52 0.21 7.23
CA VAL A 58 -21.08 0.59 5.92
C VAL A 58 -21.77 -0.60 5.26
N LEU A 59 -21.11 -1.76 5.25
CA LEU A 59 -21.64 -2.98 4.67
C LEU A 59 -22.93 -3.43 5.36
N GLU A 60 -22.98 -3.48 6.72
CA GLU A 60 -24.22 -3.79 7.46
C GLU A 60 -25.40 -2.94 6.99
N ARG A 61 -25.17 -1.62 6.91
CA ARG A 61 -26.21 -0.67 6.51
C ARG A 61 -26.65 -0.90 5.07
N ARG A 62 -25.68 -1.10 4.15
CA ARG A 62 -25.94 -1.20 2.72
C ARG A 62 -26.55 -2.54 2.33
N LEU A 63 -26.12 -3.61 2.98
CA LEU A 63 -26.62 -4.96 2.72
C LEU A 63 -27.85 -5.33 3.56
N GLY A 64 -28.21 -4.50 4.56
CA GLY A 64 -29.36 -4.73 5.41
C GLY A 64 -29.16 -5.86 6.44
N GLU A 65 -27.93 -6.08 6.87
CA GLU A 65 -27.53 -7.17 7.77
C GLU A 65 -26.96 -6.63 9.10
N PRO A 66 -27.80 -6.03 9.97
CA PRO A 66 -27.33 -5.39 11.20
C PRO A 66 -26.72 -6.39 12.18
N GLY A 67 -25.62 -6.03 12.81
CA GLY A 67 -24.87 -6.86 13.77
C GLY A 67 -23.91 -7.88 13.13
N GLN A 68 -23.71 -7.84 11.80
CA GLN A 68 -22.87 -8.79 11.08
C GLN A 68 -21.59 -8.14 10.50
N ALA A 69 -21.17 -7.00 11.02
CA ALA A 69 -19.99 -6.28 10.50
C ALA A 69 -18.73 -7.17 10.40
N GLY A 70 -18.49 -7.98 11.42
CA GLY A 70 -17.35 -8.91 11.45
C GLY A 70 -17.41 -9.96 10.36
N GLU A 71 -18.55 -10.62 10.25
CA GLU A 71 -18.82 -11.68 9.27
C GLU A 71 -18.74 -11.14 7.83
N LEU A 72 -19.30 -9.96 7.59
CA LEU A 72 -19.23 -9.30 6.28
C LEU A 72 -17.80 -8.92 5.87
N ILE A 73 -16.98 -8.48 6.82
CA ILE A 73 -15.55 -8.22 6.56
C ILE A 73 -14.79 -9.52 6.30
N GLU A 74 -15.08 -10.59 7.03
CA GLU A 74 -14.48 -11.91 6.77
C GLU A 74 -14.86 -12.45 5.40
N GLU A 75 -16.14 -12.35 5.01
CA GLU A 75 -16.62 -12.74 3.69
C GLU A 75 -15.96 -11.91 2.58
N LEU A 76 -15.93 -10.58 2.73
CA LEU A 76 -15.23 -9.70 1.79
C LEU A 76 -13.76 -10.08 1.64
N ASN A 77 -13.04 -10.34 2.74
CA ASN A 77 -11.64 -10.75 2.69
C ASN A 77 -11.45 -12.07 1.91
N LEU A 78 -12.38 -13.02 2.03
CA LEU A 78 -12.34 -14.26 1.25
C LEU A 78 -12.56 -14.00 -0.24
N LEU A 79 -13.49 -13.13 -0.59
CA LEU A 79 -13.73 -12.71 -1.98
C LEU A 79 -12.51 -11.96 -2.54
N VAL A 80 -11.89 -11.06 -1.78
CA VAL A 80 -10.67 -10.36 -2.20
C VAL A 80 -9.53 -11.34 -2.51
N VAL A 81 -9.36 -12.39 -1.69
CA VAL A 81 -8.36 -13.43 -1.97
C VAL A 81 -8.71 -14.22 -3.23
N ALA A 82 -9.99 -14.53 -3.46
CA ALA A 82 -10.44 -15.21 -4.67
C ALA A 82 -10.23 -14.33 -5.92
N GLU A 83 -10.61 -13.06 -5.85
CA GLU A 83 -10.44 -12.09 -6.92
C GLU A 83 -8.96 -11.82 -7.26
N LEU A 84 -8.07 -11.91 -6.25
CA LEU A 84 -6.64 -11.78 -6.47
C LEU A 84 -6.10 -12.85 -7.44
N GLU A 85 -6.67 -14.06 -7.44
CA GLU A 85 -6.29 -15.14 -8.36
C GLU A 85 -6.71 -14.86 -9.82
N HIS A 86 -7.67 -13.97 -10.04
CA HIS A 86 -8.03 -13.50 -11.38
C HIS A 86 -7.02 -12.48 -11.95
N GLY A 87 -6.09 -12.03 -11.13
CA GLY A 87 -4.96 -11.17 -11.49
C GLY A 87 -4.94 -9.84 -10.75
N VAL A 88 -3.73 -9.38 -10.55
CA VAL A 88 -3.39 -8.04 -10.06
C VAL A 88 -2.26 -7.50 -10.92
N GLU A 89 -2.28 -6.23 -11.23
CA GLU A 89 -1.26 -5.59 -12.05
C GLU A 89 -0.28 -4.77 -11.20
N ALA A 90 0.97 -4.70 -11.66
CA ALA A 90 1.95 -3.82 -11.08
C ALA A 90 1.67 -2.37 -11.52
N MET A 91 1.77 -1.44 -10.59
CA MET A 91 1.71 -0.02 -10.90
C MET A 91 2.85 0.41 -11.82
N ILE A 92 2.58 1.45 -12.62
CA ILE A 92 3.53 1.96 -13.61
C ILE A 92 4.84 2.37 -12.92
N GLY A 93 5.96 1.74 -13.36
CA GLY A 93 7.29 2.00 -12.82
C GLY A 93 7.71 1.14 -11.63
N ALA A 94 6.79 0.39 -11.01
CA ALA A 94 7.12 -0.44 -9.85
C ALA A 94 8.23 -1.45 -10.15
N ARG A 95 8.15 -2.13 -11.29
CA ARG A 95 9.13 -3.16 -11.71
C ARG A 95 10.52 -2.57 -11.97
N GLU A 96 10.55 -1.44 -12.66
CA GLU A 96 11.79 -0.72 -12.99
C GLU A 96 12.46 -0.19 -11.73
N LEU A 97 11.68 0.39 -10.84
CA LEU A 97 12.18 0.94 -9.59
C LEU A 97 12.74 -0.15 -8.67
N LEU A 98 11.99 -1.22 -8.43
CA LEU A 98 12.44 -2.33 -7.60
C LEU A 98 13.72 -2.96 -8.15
N ARG A 99 13.80 -3.18 -9.49
CA ARG A 99 15.00 -3.71 -10.14
C ARG A 99 16.20 -2.80 -9.93
N SER A 100 16.04 -1.48 -10.11
CA SER A 100 17.12 -0.50 -9.95
C SER A 100 17.65 -0.47 -8.52
N LEU A 101 16.77 -0.50 -7.53
CA LEU A 101 17.16 -0.54 -6.12
C LEU A 101 17.91 -1.85 -5.78
N ARG A 102 17.40 -3.00 -6.25
CA ARG A 102 18.07 -4.31 -6.04
C ARG A 102 19.45 -4.37 -6.68
N GLN A 103 19.61 -3.87 -7.91
CA GLN A 103 20.92 -3.82 -8.60
C GLN A 103 21.93 -2.97 -7.83
N ARG A 104 21.48 -1.96 -7.11
CA ARG A 104 22.32 -1.10 -6.27
C ARG A 104 22.60 -1.70 -4.89
N GLY A 105 21.90 -2.74 -4.49
CA GLY A 105 22.01 -3.35 -3.16
C GLY A 105 21.38 -2.48 -2.05
N THR A 106 20.45 -1.60 -2.39
CA THR A 106 19.70 -0.81 -1.40
C THR A 106 18.76 -1.73 -0.63
N PRO A 107 18.76 -1.72 0.73
CA PRO A 107 17.79 -2.45 1.53
C PRO A 107 16.36 -2.02 1.22
N ILE A 108 15.45 -2.99 0.98
CA ILE A 108 14.08 -2.72 0.58
C ILE A 108 13.10 -3.37 1.54
N GLY A 109 12.23 -2.57 2.15
CA GLY A 109 11.10 -3.02 2.96
C GLY A 109 9.76 -2.76 2.28
N LEU A 110 8.76 -3.51 2.70
CA LEU A 110 7.36 -3.28 2.37
C LEU A 110 6.54 -3.31 3.64
N VAL A 111 5.61 -2.36 3.79
CA VAL A 111 4.65 -2.28 4.90
C VAL A 111 3.25 -2.03 4.37
N SER A 112 2.27 -2.83 4.77
CA SER A 112 0.88 -2.69 4.36
C SER A 112 -0.06 -2.88 5.55
N ASN A 113 -1.23 -2.22 5.50
CA ASN A 113 -2.32 -2.50 6.44
C ASN A 113 -3.10 -3.78 6.09
N SER A 114 -2.92 -4.31 4.89
CA SER A 114 -3.54 -5.55 4.43
C SER A 114 -2.98 -6.78 5.13
N PRO A 115 -3.75 -7.88 5.24
CA PRO A 115 -3.29 -9.13 5.82
C PRO A 115 -2.04 -9.69 5.12
N LEU A 116 -1.10 -10.26 5.88
CA LEU A 116 0.19 -10.71 5.36
C LEU A 116 0.07 -11.74 4.23
N HIS A 117 -0.91 -12.64 4.32
CA HIS A 117 -1.14 -13.66 3.29
C HIS A 117 -1.59 -13.03 1.95
N PHE A 118 -2.42 -11.99 1.99
CA PHE A 118 -2.83 -11.22 0.82
C PHE A 118 -1.62 -10.50 0.19
N VAL A 119 -0.84 -9.77 1.00
CA VAL A 119 0.35 -9.06 0.52
C VAL A 119 1.34 -10.03 -0.13
N ARG A 120 1.66 -11.14 0.52
CA ARG A 120 2.58 -12.13 -0.04
C ARG A 120 2.07 -12.75 -1.33
N ARG A 121 0.77 -13.05 -1.40
CA ARG A 121 0.17 -13.64 -2.60
C ARG A 121 0.18 -12.64 -3.76
N SER A 122 -0.19 -11.40 -3.53
CA SER A 122 -0.16 -10.36 -4.56
C SER A 122 1.25 -10.14 -5.12
N LEU A 123 2.26 -10.08 -4.25
CA LEU A 123 3.68 -9.99 -4.69
C LEU A 123 4.13 -11.21 -5.50
N GLN A 124 3.70 -12.41 -5.13
CA GLN A 124 4.02 -13.63 -5.89
C GLN A 124 3.43 -13.60 -7.30
N LEU A 125 2.17 -13.19 -7.44
CA LEU A 125 1.47 -13.14 -8.73
C LEU A 125 2.14 -12.21 -9.73
N VAL A 126 2.69 -11.08 -9.28
CA VAL A 126 3.41 -10.12 -10.14
C VAL A 126 4.92 -10.38 -10.24
N GLY A 127 5.44 -11.39 -9.51
CA GLY A 127 6.87 -11.74 -9.51
C GLY A 127 7.75 -10.76 -8.71
N PHE A 128 7.20 -10.14 -7.65
CA PHE A 128 7.92 -9.19 -6.80
C PHE A 128 8.38 -9.80 -5.46
N ALA A 129 8.01 -11.03 -5.14
CA ALA A 129 8.26 -11.64 -3.83
C ALA A 129 9.73 -11.58 -3.38
N ASP A 130 10.67 -11.76 -4.31
CA ASP A 130 12.11 -11.81 -4.02
C ASP A 130 12.80 -10.42 -4.05
N HIS A 131 12.03 -9.34 -4.22
CA HIS A 131 12.58 -7.98 -4.26
C HIS A 131 12.72 -7.34 -2.88
N PHE A 132 12.07 -7.88 -1.86
CA PHE A 132 12.02 -7.29 -0.52
C PHE A 132 12.86 -8.06 0.48
N ASP A 133 13.65 -7.33 1.30
CA ASP A 133 14.39 -7.90 2.42
C ASP A 133 13.45 -8.06 3.64
N VAL A 134 12.41 -7.22 3.72
CA VAL A 134 11.38 -7.25 4.75
C VAL A 134 10.00 -7.04 4.11
N VAL A 135 9.05 -7.90 4.43
CA VAL A 135 7.61 -7.71 4.13
C VAL A 135 6.85 -7.78 5.45
N LEU A 136 6.14 -6.71 5.78
CA LEU A 136 5.45 -6.52 7.05
C LEU A 136 3.98 -6.17 6.83
N SER A 137 3.10 -6.88 7.51
CA SER A 137 1.70 -6.49 7.69
C SER A 137 1.53 -5.73 8.99
N ALA A 138 0.64 -4.75 9.02
CA ALA A 138 0.28 -4.03 10.23
C ALA A 138 -0.28 -4.93 11.35
N HIS A 139 -0.72 -6.15 11.02
CA HIS A 139 -1.13 -7.16 12.01
C HIS A 139 0.03 -7.73 12.86
N GLU A 140 1.28 -7.43 12.47
CA GLU A 140 2.50 -7.88 13.18
C GLU A 140 3.05 -6.83 14.16
N VAL A 141 2.40 -5.66 14.27
CA VAL A 141 2.81 -4.53 15.12
C VAL A 141 1.69 -4.11 16.07
N ALA A 142 2.00 -3.25 17.03
CA ALA A 142 1.05 -2.83 18.07
C ALA A 142 -0.09 -1.98 17.51
N ALA A 143 0.21 -1.10 16.53
CA ALA A 143 -0.78 -0.25 15.90
C ALA A 143 -0.55 -0.17 14.37
N PRO A 144 -1.64 -0.22 13.56
CA PRO A 144 -1.57 -0.05 12.11
C PRO A 144 -1.29 1.42 11.73
N LYS A 145 -1.00 1.69 10.45
CA LYS A 145 -1.01 3.05 9.92
C LYS A 145 -2.39 3.70 10.25
N PRO A 146 -2.46 4.95 10.72
CA PRO A 146 -1.43 6.01 10.66
C PRO A 146 -0.41 6.02 11.81
N ALA A 147 -0.38 5.02 12.71
CA ALA A 147 0.69 4.93 13.70
C ALA A 147 2.04 4.64 13.03
N PRO A 148 3.17 5.10 13.60
CA PRO A 148 4.49 4.89 13.02
C PRO A 148 5.00 3.45 13.12
N ASP A 149 4.35 2.60 13.90
CA ASP A 149 4.81 1.26 14.28
C ASP A 149 5.24 0.40 13.09
N PRO A 150 4.50 0.32 11.94
CA PRO A 150 4.90 -0.49 10.81
C PRO A 150 6.24 -0.04 10.20
N TYR A 151 6.45 1.27 10.08
CA TYR A 151 7.68 1.83 9.53
C TYR A 151 8.87 1.68 10.47
N LEU A 152 8.66 1.90 11.77
CA LEU A 152 9.69 1.68 12.80
C LEU A 152 10.13 0.21 12.85
N GLU A 153 9.17 -0.71 12.80
CA GLU A 153 9.47 -2.15 12.78
C GLU A 153 10.17 -2.58 11.48
N ALA A 154 9.77 -2.01 10.33
CA ALA A 154 10.46 -2.25 9.07
C ALA A 154 11.93 -1.79 9.13
N CYS A 155 12.21 -0.58 9.64
CA CYS A 155 13.57 -0.09 9.85
C CYS A 155 14.36 -1.04 10.76
N ARG A 156 13.79 -1.46 11.89
CA ARG A 156 14.40 -2.39 12.83
C ARG A 156 14.76 -3.73 12.17
N ARG A 157 13.86 -4.31 11.36
CA ARG A 157 14.10 -5.58 10.64
C ARG A 157 15.13 -5.42 9.50
N LEU A 158 15.18 -4.24 8.87
CA LEU A 158 16.19 -3.91 7.86
C LEU A 158 17.57 -3.59 8.48
N GLY A 159 17.65 -3.44 9.81
CA GLY A 159 18.90 -3.10 10.50
C GLY A 159 19.34 -1.65 10.28
N VAL A 160 18.41 -0.73 10.04
CA VAL A 160 18.66 0.69 9.84
C VAL A 160 17.98 1.52 10.92
N GLU A 161 18.60 2.65 11.28
CA GLU A 161 17.98 3.62 12.18
C GLU A 161 16.88 4.42 11.42
N PRO A 162 15.67 4.59 11.99
CA PRO A 162 14.67 5.46 11.41
C PRO A 162 15.15 6.91 11.35
N GLY A 163 14.93 7.57 10.23
CA GLY A 163 15.37 8.95 10.04
C GLY A 163 15.28 9.41 8.58
N PRO A 164 15.69 10.66 8.28
CA PRO A 164 15.53 11.25 6.94
C PRO A 164 16.29 10.53 5.82
N SER A 165 17.26 9.68 6.16
CA SER A 165 18.00 8.86 5.18
C SER A 165 17.26 7.59 4.76
N VAL A 166 16.17 7.22 5.43
CA VAL A 166 15.23 6.18 5.00
C VAL A 166 14.10 6.85 4.22
N ILE A 167 13.83 6.40 3.03
CA ILE A 167 12.78 6.96 2.18
C ILE A 167 11.58 6.02 2.16
N ALA A 168 10.41 6.56 2.47
CA ALA A 168 9.13 5.89 2.32
C ALA A 168 8.43 6.36 1.06
N LEU A 169 7.82 5.44 0.30
CA LEU A 169 6.91 5.76 -0.79
C LEU A 169 5.49 5.34 -0.39
N GLU A 170 4.53 6.22 -0.61
CA GLU A 170 3.15 6.08 -0.14
C GLU A 170 2.15 6.70 -1.10
N ASP A 171 0.96 6.09 -1.18
CA ASP A 171 -0.14 6.58 -2.01
C ASP A 171 -1.31 7.16 -1.20
N SER A 172 -1.30 6.98 0.13
CA SER A 172 -2.40 7.31 1.03
C SER A 172 -2.03 8.34 2.10
N PRO A 173 -2.98 9.21 2.53
CA PRO A 173 -2.76 10.14 3.65
C PRO A 173 -2.40 9.41 4.95
N THR A 174 -3.03 8.26 5.18
CA THR A 174 -2.80 7.41 6.35
C THR A 174 -1.37 6.90 6.41
N GLY A 175 -0.85 6.44 5.28
CA GLY A 175 0.51 5.95 5.19
C GLY A 175 1.55 7.07 5.23
N VAL A 176 1.28 8.20 4.56
CA VAL A 176 2.12 9.41 4.66
C VAL A 176 2.25 9.86 6.11
N ALA A 177 1.14 9.92 6.86
CA ALA A 177 1.15 10.27 8.27
C ALA A 177 2.00 9.29 9.10
N ALA A 178 1.87 7.98 8.87
CA ALA A 178 2.63 6.94 9.56
C ALA A 178 4.14 7.05 9.31
N ALA A 179 4.55 7.18 8.04
CA ALA A 179 5.96 7.28 7.66
C ALA A 179 6.60 8.57 8.20
N ARG A 180 5.88 9.69 8.16
CA ARG A 180 6.33 10.95 8.76
C ARG A 180 6.47 10.87 10.27
N ALA A 181 5.49 10.25 10.95
CA ALA A 181 5.56 10.05 12.39
C ALA A 181 6.74 9.15 12.80
N ALA A 182 7.17 8.23 11.92
CA ALA A 182 8.39 7.45 12.08
C ALA A 182 9.68 8.24 11.79
N GLY A 183 9.59 9.49 11.34
CA GLY A 183 10.74 10.36 11.04
C GLY A 183 11.40 10.13 9.68
N LEU A 184 10.73 9.42 8.77
CA LEU A 184 11.25 9.11 7.44
C LEU A 184 11.02 10.26 6.44
N THR A 185 11.83 10.30 5.39
CA THR A 185 11.50 11.13 4.21
C THR A 185 10.42 10.44 3.40
N VAL A 186 9.34 11.15 3.05
CA VAL A 186 8.18 10.56 2.37
C VAL A 186 8.01 11.14 0.98
N ILE A 187 7.90 10.25 -0.01
CA ILE A 187 7.47 10.57 -1.36
C ILE A 187 6.02 10.10 -1.52
N GLY A 188 5.11 11.02 -1.72
CA GLY A 188 3.70 10.72 -2.02
C GLY A 188 3.50 10.49 -3.52
N VAL A 189 2.89 9.37 -3.88
CA VAL A 189 2.58 8.98 -5.27
C VAL A 189 1.09 8.60 -5.31
N PRO A 190 0.17 9.51 -5.64
CA PRO A 190 -1.26 9.24 -5.56
C PRO A 190 -1.69 8.16 -6.56
N SER A 191 -2.37 7.13 -6.08
CA SER A 191 -3.00 6.09 -6.90
C SER A 191 -4.30 6.58 -7.56
N VAL A 192 -5.00 7.49 -6.89
CA VAL A 192 -6.26 8.07 -7.32
C VAL A 192 -6.17 9.59 -7.36
N ALA A 193 -6.70 10.19 -8.43
CA ALA A 193 -6.72 11.65 -8.58
C ALA A 193 -7.49 12.33 -7.43
N GLY A 194 -6.89 13.37 -6.83
CA GLY A 194 -7.52 14.14 -5.77
C GLY A 194 -7.32 13.60 -4.36
N VAL A 195 -6.55 12.53 -4.18
CA VAL A 195 -6.09 12.11 -2.85
C VAL A 195 -5.10 13.13 -2.32
N GLY A 196 -5.37 13.67 -1.13
CA GLY A 196 -4.53 14.69 -0.48
C GLY A 196 -3.28 14.06 0.16
N LEU A 197 -2.14 14.23 -0.50
CA LEU A 197 -0.82 13.80 0.00
C LEU A 197 0.09 14.99 0.33
N GLU A 198 -0.49 16.16 0.61
CA GLU A 198 0.23 17.43 0.82
C GLU A 198 1.18 17.37 2.03
N GLU A 199 0.97 16.43 2.94
CA GLU A 199 1.87 16.19 4.06
C GLU A 199 3.14 15.41 3.69
N ALA A 200 3.24 14.81 2.50
CA ALA A 200 4.47 14.20 2.03
C ALA A 200 5.57 15.26 1.83
N HIS A 201 6.83 14.86 1.97
CA HIS A 201 7.97 15.77 1.75
C HIS A 201 8.15 16.10 0.26
N HIS A 202 7.82 15.13 -0.59
CA HIS A 202 7.86 15.24 -2.05
C HIS A 202 6.60 14.62 -2.63
N LEU A 203 6.13 15.16 -3.74
CA LEU A 203 5.03 14.59 -4.53
C LEU A 203 5.55 14.17 -5.90
N ALA A 204 5.11 13.02 -6.36
CA ALA A 204 5.42 12.48 -7.67
C ALA A 204 4.13 11.99 -8.34
N GLU A 205 4.04 12.08 -9.67
CA GLU A 205 2.87 11.63 -10.42
C GLU A 205 2.84 10.11 -10.63
N SER A 206 4.01 9.46 -10.57
CA SER A 206 4.17 8.01 -10.68
C SER A 206 5.52 7.57 -10.14
N LEU A 207 5.75 6.26 -10.04
CA LEU A 207 7.06 5.71 -9.64
C LEU A 207 8.16 5.94 -10.70
N LEU A 208 7.82 6.41 -11.90
CA LEU A 208 8.78 6.83 -12.95
C LEU A 208 9.11 8.32 -12.92
N ASP A 209 8.50 9.09 -12.03
CA ASP A 209 8.71 10.53 -11.95
C ASP A 209 10.19 10.86 -11.63
N ASP A 210 10.67 11.93 -12.22
CA ASP A 210 12.05 12.44 -11.97
C ASP A 210 12.27 12.78 -10.49
N VAL A 211 11.22 13.10 -9.73
CA VAL A 211 11.27 13.30 -8.28
C VAL A 211 11.72 12.01 -7.59
N VAL A 212 11.11 10.87 -7.93
CA VAL A 212 11.47 9.55 -7.36
C VAL A 212 12.92 9.21 -7.69
N ALA A 213 13.32 9.35 -8.96
CA ALA A 213 14.69 9.06 -9.38
C ALA A 213 15.70 9.95 -8.65
N ARG A 214 15.41 11.25 -8.49
CA ARG A 214 16.30 12.22 -7.81
C ARG A 214 16.44 11.90 -6.32
N GLU A 215 15.34 11.70 -5.60
CA GLU A 215 15.37 11.45 -4.15
C GLU A 215 16.00 10.09 -3.82
N LEU A 216 15.85 9.11 -4.71
CA LEU A 216 16.50 7.80 -4.56
C LEU A 216 17.91 7.75 -5.18
N VAL A 217 18.38 8.86 -5.75
CA VAL A 217 19.69 8.97 -6.42
C VAL A 217 19.85 7.88 -7.50
N LEU A 218 18.81 7.64 -8.28
CA LEU A 218 18.80 6.69 -9.38
C LEU A 218 19.09 7.40 -10.71
N GLU A 219 19.57 6.63 -11.70
CA GLU A 219 19.47 7.07 -13.09
C GLU A 219 18.00 7.19 -13.48
N ARG A 220 17.71 8.04 -14.48
CA ARG A 220 16.33 8.27 -14.90
C ARG A 220 15.68 6.95 -15.28
N LEU A 221 14.59 6.63 -14.59
CA LEU A 221 13.81 5.43 -14.87
C LEU A 221 13.05 5.61 -16.18
N SER A 222 13.15 4.64 -17.07
CA SER A 222 12.43 4.63 -18.37
C SER A 222 11.72 3.29 -18.54
N ARG A 223 10.58 3.34 -19.22
CA ARG A 223 9.82 2.15 -19.60
C ARG A 223 10.62 1.24 -20.51
#